data_7d9cc4353b1980eb9e969352b8667053
#
_entry.id   7d9cc4353b1980eb9e969352b8667053
#
_cell.length_a   1.000
_cell.length_b   1.000
_cell.length_c   1.000
_cell.angle_alpha   90.00
_cell.angle_beta   90.00
_cell.angle_gamma   90.00
#
_symmetry.space_group_name_H-M   'P 1'
#
loop_
_entity.id
_entity.type
_entity.pdbx_description
1 polymer ?
#
loop_
_entity_poly.entity_id
_entity_poly.type
_entity_poly.pdbx_seq_one_letter_code
_entity_poly.pdbx_strand_id
1 'polypeptide(L)'
;IQTNYSHLFTESLSGITLDAGTIIPLGSSLTLGAVIRNLGYEYTNNLRAELPVEGGIGAAFKLPFIHTSILTDLLYNTSNGQELRAGVTTHWKWLNLNAGTSIAENRNAKAMGFSFNYRRWKINYGIYFHENSAVLGTPQFLDVRRYL
;
A
#
# COMPACT_ATOMS: atom_id res chain seq x y z
N ILE A 1 2.72 -8.26 -15.79
CA ILE A 1 3.93 -7.78 -16.50
C ILE A 1 3.73 -6.30 -16.74
N GLN A 2 4.67 -5.49 -16.29
CA GLN A 2 4.69 -4.05 -16.56
C GLN A 2 5.93 -3.72 -17.39
N THR A 3 5.74 -2.87 -18.37
CA THR A 3 6.83 -2.28 -19.16
C THR A 3 6.78 -0.78 -18.96
N ASN A 4 7.90 -0.19 -18.56
CA ASN A 4 8.04 1.25 -18.34
C ASN A 4 9.01 1.82 -19.37
N TYR A 5 8.66 2.96 -19.95
CA TYR A 5 9.55 3.77 -20.76
C TYR A 5 9.40 5.23 -20.33
N SER A 6 10.50 5.88 -20.00
CA SER A 6 10.53 7.32 -19.76
C SER A 6 11.71 7.95 -20.46
N HIS A 7 11.53 9.17 -20.92
CA HIS A 7 12.55 9.98 -21.54
C HIS A 7 12.62 11.32 -20.81
N LEU A 8 13.78 11.62 -20.25
CA LEU A 8 14.01 12.87 -19.55
C LEU A 8 15.28 13.54 -20.10
N PHE A 9 15.13 14.68 -20.78
CA PHE A 9 16.22 15.38 -21.47
C PHE A 9 16.96 14.49 -22.48
N THR A 10 18.21 14.13 -22.19
CA THR A 10 19.06 13.29 -23.05
C THR A 10 19.12 11.83 -22.60
N GLU A 11 18.42 11.48 -21.51
CA GLU A 11 18.45 10.12 -20.95
C GLU A 11 17.16 9.39 -21.24
N SER A 12 17.28 8.13 -21.66
CA SER A 12 16.16 7.21 -21.82
C SER A 12 16.27 6.10 -20.79
N LEU A 13 15.17 5.86 -20.09
CA LEU A 13 15.00 4.76 -19.15
C LEU A 13 14.02 3.77 -19.73
N SER A 14 14.38 2.51 -19.80
CA SER A 14 13.48 1.43 -20.19
C SER A 14 13.61 0.27 -19.21
N GLY A 15 12.49 -0.34 -18.84
CA GLY A 15 12.51 -1.44 -17.89
C GLY A 15 11.38 -2.45 -18.13
N ILE A 16 11.59 -3.65 -17.64
CA ILE A 16 10.60 -4.71 -17.59
C ILE A 16 10.54 -5.28 -16.17
N THR A 17 9.34 -5.36 -15.61
CA THR A 17 9.08 -5.91 -14.28
C THR A 17 7.97 -6.93 -14.32
N LEU A 18 8.05 -7.90 -13.43
CA LEU A 18 7.03 -8.92 -13.19
C LEU A 18 6.61 -8.85 -11.71
N ASP A 19 5.32 -8.73 -11.49
CA ASP A 19 4.69 -8.88 -10.19
C ASP A 19 3.82 -10.13 -10.19
N ALA A 20 3.86 -10.89 -9.12
CA ALA A 20 3.03 -12.07 -8.92
C ALA A 20 2.48 -12.08 -7.49
N GLY A 21 1.26 -12.57 -7.32
CA GLY A 21 0.66 -12.68 -6.01
C GLY A 21 -0.50 -13.65 -5.98
N THR A 22 -0.86 -14.06 -4.78
CA THR A 22 -2.00 -14.94 -4.53
C THR A 22 -2.77 -14.47 -3.31
N ILE A 23 -4.08 -14.73 -3.32
CA ILE A 23 -4.99 -14.47 -2.20
C ILE A 23 -5.77 -15.75 -1.97
N ILE A 24 -5.76 -16.24 -0.73
CA ILE A 24 -6.37 -17.49 -0.31
C ILE A 24 -7.41 -17.19 0.79
N PRO A 25 -8.72 -17.21 0.50
CA PRO A 25 -9.74 -17.13 1.52
C PRO A 25 -9.81 -18.45 2.31
N LEU A 26 -9.72 -18.34 3.62
CA LEU A 26 -9.86 -19.46 4.57
C LEU A 26 -11.14 -19.27 5.37
N GLY A 27 -12.22 -19.82 4.84
CA GLY A 27 -13.56 -19.62 5.38
C GLY A 27 -14.09 -18.21 5.16
N SER A 28 -15.00 -17.77 6.05
CA SER A 28 -15.68 -16.47 5.93
C SER A 28 -14.94 -15.31 6.59
N SER A 29 -13.99 -15.59 7.47
CA SER A 29 -13.39 -14.58 8.33
C SER A 29 -11.91 -14.34 8.10
N LEU A 30 -11.16 -15.31 7.56
CA LEU A 30 -9.73 -15.20 7.37
C LEU A 30 -9.38 -15.21 5.87
N THR A 31 -8.50 -14.33 5.47
CA THR A 31 -7.91 -14.30 4.13
C THR A 31 -6.40 -14.16 4.28
N LEU A 32 -5.64 -14.99 3.60
CA LEU A 32 -4.18 -14.90 3.51
C LEU A 32 -3.79 -14.38 2.14
N GLY A 33 -2.68 -13.67 2.09
CA GLY A 33 -2.09 -13.16 0.86
C GLY A 33 -0.59 -13.34 0.83
N ALA A 34 -0.04 -13.52 -0.38
CA ALA A 34 1.38 -13.45 -0.63
C ALA A 34 1.63 -12.71 -1.94
N VAL A 35 2.70 -11.96 -2.01
CA VAL A 35 3.07 -11.15 -3.18
C VAL A 35 4.58 -11.10 -3.34
N ILE A 36 5.03 -11.09 -4.58
CA ILE A 36 6.38 -10.72 -4.98
C ILE A 36 6.28 -9.66 -6.08
N ARG A 37 7.09 -8.61 -5.99
CA ARG A 37 7.06 -7.46 -6.89
C ARG A 37 8.44 -7.08 -7.37
N ASN A 38 8.47 -6.36 -8.47
CA ASN A 38 9.69 -5.79 -9.06
C ASN A 38 10.73 -6.84 -9.46
N LEU A 39 10.30 -8.04 -9.85
CA LEU A 39 11.20 -9.01 -10.48
C LEU A 39 11.56 -8.50 -11.88
N GLY A 40 12.69 -7.81 -12.02
CA GLY A 40 13.05 -7.24 -13.31
C GLY A 40 14.26 -6.34 -13.27
N TYR A 41 14.45 -5.63 -14.37
CA TYR A 41 15.63 -4.79 -14.61
C TYR A 41 15.22 -3.48 -15.28
N GLU A 42 15.99 -2.44 -15.00
CA GLU A 42 15.97 -1.18 -15.72
C GLU A 42 17.28 -0.98 -16.48
N TYR A 43 17.16 -0.36 -17.66
CA TYR A 43 18.28 -0.03 -18.52
C TYR A 43 18.32 1.49 -18.70
N THR A 44 19.46 2.09 -18.34
CA THR A 44 19.75 3.51 -18.52
C THR A 44 21.11 3.63 -19.21
N ASN A 45 21.19 4.24 -20.38
CA ASN A 45 22.45 4.51 -21.08
C ASN A 45 23.41 3.32 -21.12
N ASN A 46 22.92 2.12 -21.46
CA ASN A 46 23.64 0.84 -21.48
C ASN A 46 24.05 0.28 -20.09
N LEU A 47 23.60 0.89 -19.01
CA LEU A 47 23.76 0.33 -17.67
C LEU A 47 22.48 -0.44 -17.29
N ARG A 48 22.69 -1.64 -16.77
CA ARG A 48 21.62 -2.46 -16.20
C ARG A 48 21.56 -2.22 -14.70
N ALA A 49 20.42 -1.78 -14.21
CA ALA A 49 20.13 -1.66 -12.79
C ALA A 49 19.14 -2.75 -12.36
N GLU A 50 19.43 -3.43 -11.27
CA GLU A 50 18.48 -4.34 -10.65
C GLU A 50 17.50 -3.52 -9.82
N LEU A 51 16.22 -3.80 -10.00
CA LEU A 51 15.17 -3.18 -9.20
C LEU A 51 15.12 -3.81 -7.81
N PRO A 52 14.80 -3.03 -6.78
CA PRO A 52 14.62 -3.59 -5.44
C PRO A 52 13.41 -4.54 -5.41
N VAL A 53 13.69 -5.83 -5.29
CA VAL A 53 12.65 -6.85 -5.18
C VAL A 53 11.95 -6.74 -3.83
N GLU A 54 10.63 -6.79 -3.86
CA GLU A 54 9.78 -6.81 -2.67
C GLU A 54 9.02 -8.13 -2.59
N GLY A 55 9.11 -8.81 -1.44
CA GLY A 55 8.29 -9.95 -1.09
C GLY A 55 7.41 -9.63 0.10
N GLY A 56 6.20 -10.18 0.14
CA GLY A 56 5.29 -9.93 1.25
C GLY A 56 4.30 -11.06 1.49
N ILE A 57 3.94 -11.21 2.77
CA ILE A 57 2.85 -12.07 3.21
C ILE A 57 1.92 -11.25 4.08
N GLY A 58 0.63 -11.54 4.04
CA GLY A 58 -0.37 -10.81 4.81
C GLY A 58 -1.55 -11.66 5.20
N ALA A 59 -2.26 -11.17 6.20
CA ALA A 59 -3.50 -11.76 6.68
C ALA A 59 -4.54 -10.66 6.93
N ALA A 60 -5.80 -10.95 6.59
CA ALA A 60 -6.95 -10.13 6.89
C ALA A 60 -7.97 -10.97 7.67
N PHE A 61 -8.34 -10.50 8.86
CA PHE A 61 -9.32 -11.14 9.70
C PHE A 61 -10.57 -10.27 9.83
N LYS A 62 -11.72 -10.79 9.41
CA LYS A 62 -13.02 -10.11 9.45
C LYS A 62 -13.75 -10.45 10.73
N LEU A 63 -14.22 -9.44 11.45
CA LEU A 63 -15.06 -9.52 12.62
C LEU A 63 -16.50 -9.10 12.21
N PRO A 64 -17.36 -10.05 11.79
CA PRO A 64 -18.63 -9.72 11.15
C PRO A 64 -19.59 -8.97 12.08
N PHE A 65 -19.57 -9.27 13.38
CA PHE A 65 -20.46 -8.65 14.37
C PHE A 65 -20.30 -7.14 14.53
N ILE A 66 -19.06 -6.65 14.34
CA ILE A 66 -18.74 -5.22 14.47
C ILE A 66 -18.34 -4.60 13.12
N HIS A 67 -18.54 -5.33 12.03
CA HIS A 67 -18.20 -4.89 10.66
C HIS A 67 -16.76 -4.35 10.54
N THR A 68 -15.84 -4.98 11.25
CA THR A 68 -14.43 -4.57 11.35
C THR A 68 -13.54 -5.63 10.74
N SER A 69 -12.49 -5.19 10.09
CA SER A 69 -11.40 -6.05 9.59
C SER A 69 -10.09 -5.62 10.19
N ILE A 70 -9.31 -6.58 10.66
CA ILE A 70 -7.93 -6.39 11.11
C ILE A 70 -7.02 -6.93 10.01
N LEU A 71 -5.99 -6.18 9.67
CA LEU A 71 -5.06 -6.51 8.60
C LEU A 71 -3.64 -6.49 9.17
N THR A 72 -2.82 -7.41 8.72
CA THR A 72 -1.39 -7.42 9.04
C THR A 72 -0.59 -7.92 7.85
N ASP A 73 0.53 -7.25 7.56
CA ASP A 73 1.43 -7.62 6.48
C ASP A 73 2.87 -7.59 6.99
N LEU A 74 3.65 -8.57 6.58
CA LEU A 74 5.10 -8.58 6.70
C LEU A 74 5.69 -8.47 5.30
N LEU A 75 6.45 -7.42 5.07
CA LEU A 75 7.12 -7.12 3.81
C LEU A 75 8.63 -7.19 4.00
N TYR A 76 9.31 -7.64 2.98
CA TYR A 76 10.75 -7.57 2.85
C TYR A 76 11.11 -6.95 1.51
N ASN A 77 11.94 -5.94 1.55
CA ASN A 77 12.47 -5.26 0.37
C ASN A 77 13.99 -5.31 0.40
N THR A 78 14.62 -5.68 -0.70
CA THR A 78 16.08 -5.83 -0.78
C THR A 78 16.87 -4.55 -0.48
N SER A 79 16.25 -3.37 -0.63
CA SER A 79 16.89 -2.08 -0.35
C SER A 79 16.50 -1.50 1.02
N ASN A 80 15.31 -1.77 1.52
CA ASN A 80 14.75 -1.12 2.71
C ASN A 80 14.61 -2.07 3.92
N GLY A 81 14.94 -3.36 3.74
CA GLY A 81 14.81 -4.37 4.80
C GLY A 81 13.37 -4.80 5.07
N GLN A 82 13.10 -5.14 6.32
CA GLN A 82 11.79 -5.63 6.76
C GLN A 82 10.86 -4.49 7.17
N GLU A 83 9.58 -4.65 6.88
CA GLU A 83 8.52 -3.75 7.32
C GLU A 83 7.30 -4.56 7.77
N LEU A 84 6.87 -4.36 9.01
CA LEU A 84 5.62 -4.89 9.56
C LEU A 84 4.54 -3.81 9.46
N ARG A 85 3.41 -4.16 8.87
CA ARG A 85 2.23 -3.30 8.80
C ARG A 85 1.07 -3.92 9.55
N ALA A 86 0.33 -3.11 10.26
CA ALA A 86 -0.91 -3.50 10.91
C ALA A 86 -1.96 -2.42 10.69
N GLY A 87 -3.21 -2.84 10.51
CA GLY A 87 -4.30 -1.91 10.24
C GLY A 87 -5.65 -2.43 10.70
N VAL A 88 -6.58 -1.52 10.86
CA VAL A 88 -7.97 -1.79 11.16
C VAL A 88 -8.85 -0.96 10.25
N THR A 89 -9.90 -1.60 9.74
CA THR A 89 -10.93 -0.95 8.94
C THR A 89 -12.30 -1.32 9.52
N THR A 90 -13.09 -0.30 9.84
CA THR A 90 -14.47 -0.47 10.33
C THR A 90 -15.44 0.13 9.33
N HIS A 91 -16.46 -0.63 8.96
CA HIS A 91 -17.50 -0.21 8.05
C HIS A 91 -18.81 0.04 8.81
N TRP A 92 -19.33 1.25 8.71
CA TRP A 92 -20.61 1.60 9.30
C TRP A 92 -21.49 2.32 8.29
N LYS A 93 -22.42 1.58 7.69
CA LYS A 93 -23.33 2.08 6.65
C LYS A 93 -22.55 2.81 5.52
N TRP A 94 -22.58 4.13 5.55
CA TRP A 94 -21.96 5.02 4.57
C TRP A 94 -20.57 5.54 4.98
N LEU A 95 -20.10 5.21 6.19
CA LEU A 95 -18.83 5.64 6.75
C LEU A 95 -17.88 4.45 6.90
N ASN A 96 -16.66 4.60 6.42
CA ASN A 96 -15.56 3.68 6.69
C ASN A 96 -14.47 4.44 7.45
N LEU A 97 -14.00 3.86 8.54
CA LEU A 97 -12.89 4.37 9.34
C LEU A 97 -11.71 3.44 9.18
N ASN A 98 -10.53 4.00 8.95
CA ASN A 98 -9.31 3.26 8.76
C ASN A 98 -8.22 3.82 9.68
N ALA A 99 -7.45 2.95 10.29
CA ALA A 99 -6.23 3.30 11.00
C ALA A 99 -5.18 2.22 10.78
N GLY A 100 -3.91 2.62 10.77
CA GLY A 100 -2.83 1.67 10.56
C GLY A 100 -1.50 2.20 11.04
N THR A 101 -0.57 1.28 11.18
CA THR A 101 0.82 1.58 11.51
C THR A 101 1.74 0.73 10.67
N SER A 102 2.91 1.26 10.34
CA SER A 102 4.02 0.51 9.80
C SER A 102 5.25 0.71 10.67
N ILE A 103 6.00 -0.37 10.87
CA ILE A 103 7.23 -0.42 11.63
C ILE A 103 8.29 -1.04 10.75
N ALA A 104 9.32 -0.27 10.44
CA ALA A 104 10.51 -0.70 9.70
C ALA A 104 11.75 -0.32 10.49
N GLU A 105 12.89 -0.90 10.14
CA GLU A 105 14.15 -0.75 10.87
C GLU A 105 14.54 0.71 11.13
N ASN A 106 14.31 1.59 10.16
CA ASN A 106 14.69 3.02 10.26
C ASN A 106 13.48 3.96 10.07
N ARG A 107 12.26 3.45 10.15
CA ARG A 107 11.07 4.26 9.83
C ARG A 107 9.81 3.71 10.46
N ASN A 108 9.18 4.50 11.30
CA ASN A 108 7.86 4.23 11.83
C ASN A 108 6.85 5.22 11.26
N ALA A 109 5.70 4.72 10.91
CA ALA A 109 4.63 5.56 10.40
C ALA A 109 3.27 5.12 10.94
N LYS A 110 2.36 6.08 11.08
CA LYS A 110 0.97 5.86 11.45
C LYS A 110 0.09 6.57 10.43
N ALA A 111 -1.04 5.99 10.12
CA ALA A 111 -2.00 6.59 9.22
C ALA A 111 -3.41 6.43 9.78
N MET A 112 -4.25 7.41 9.55
CA MET A 112 -5.67 7.31 9.80
C MET A 112 -6.46 8.01 8.72
N GLY A 113 -7.70 7.58 8.52
CA GLY A 113 -8.53 8.18 7.51
C GLY A 113 -9.97 7.72 7.61
N PHE A 114 -10.80 8.37 6.82
CA PHE A 114 -12.18 7.96 6.64
C PHE A 114 -12.59 8.03 5.18
N SER A 115 -13.58 7.23 4.83
CA SER A 115 -14.26 7.28 3.54
C SER A 115 -15.75 7.40 3.78
N PHE A 116 -16.34 8.43 3.20
CA PHE A 116 -17.77 8.67 3.24
C PHE A 116 -18.37 8.34 1.88
N ASN A 117 -19.31 7.38 1.84
CA ASN A 117 -19.99 6.96 0.61
C ASN A 117 -21.49 7.24 0.76
N TYR A 118 -22.01 8.25 0.09
CA TYR A 118 -23.43 8.57 0.12
C TYR A 118 -23.98 8.84 -1.27
N ARG A 119 -24.95 8.04 -1.68
CA ARG A 119 -25.55 8.09 -3.02
C ARG A 119 -24.46 8.01 -4.11
N ARG A 120 -24.28 9.12 -4.85
CA ARG A 120 -23.31 9.23 -5.94
C ARG A 120 -21.99 9.88 -5.51
N TRP A 121 -21.83 10.21 -4.26
CA TRP A 121 -20.64 10.89 -3.74
C TRP A 121 -19.76 9.95 -2.93
N LYS A 122 -18.48 10.03 -3.17
CA LYS A 122 -17.45 9.40 -2.35
C LYS A 122 -16.44 10.45 -1.95
N ILE A 123 -16.22 10.59 -0.66
CA ILE A 123 -15.23 11.49 -0.07
C ILE A 123 -14.27 10.63 0.73
N ASN A 124 -12.98 10.72 0.43
CA ASN A 124 -11.93 10.04 1.19
C ASN A 124 -11.02 11.13 1.78
N TYR A 125 -10.71 10.99 3.04
CA TYR A 125 -9.72 11.81 3.71
C TYR A 125 -8.73 10.93 4.44
N GLY A 126 -7.45 11.29 4.41
CA GLY A 126 -6.40 10.59 5.11
C GLY A 126 -5.29 11.52 5.59
N ILE A 127 -4.68 11.12 6.68
CA ILE A 127 -3.54 11.79 7.29
C ILE A 127 -2.47 10.74 7.63
N TYR A 128 -1.23 11.09 7.36
CA TYR A 128 -0.09 10.22 7.54
C TYR A 128 0.94 10.86 8.45
N PHE A 129 1.30 10.20 9.54
CA PHE A 129 2.27 10.63 10.53
C PHE A 129 3.53 9.77 10.40
N HIS A 130 4.66 10.38 10.27
CA HIS A 130 5.98 9.72 10.32
C HIS A 130 6.90 10.44 11.30
N GLU A 131 8.02 9.84 11.66
CA GLU A 131 8.94 10.38 12.67
C GLU A 131 9.43 11.80 12.34
N ASN A 132 9.58 12.14 11.08
CA ASN A 132 10.01 13.44 10.61
C ASN A 132 8.85 14.43 10.33
N SER A 133 7.63 14.13 10.76
CA SER A 133 6.46 15.00 10.52
C SER A 133 6.61 16.38 11.15
N ALA A 134 7.38 16.51 12.22
CA ALA A 134 7.66 17.81 12.86
C ALA A 134 8.47 18.76 11.96
N VAL A 135 9.29 18.23 11.04
CA VAL A 135 10.15 19.02 10.15
C VAL A 135 9.51 19.19 8.77
N LEU A 136 8.95 18.11 8.22
CA LEU A 136 8.44 18.08 6.85
C LEU A 136 6.92 18.33 6.75
N GLY A 137 6.28 18.49 7.90
CA GLY A 137 4.82 18.56 7.98
C GLY A 137 4.16 17.18 7.94
N THR A 138 2.85 17.19 8.11
CA THR A 138 2.02 15.97 8.14
C THR A 138 1.26 15.86 6.81
N PRO A 139 1.62 14.93 5.91
CA PRO A 139 0.92 14.75 4.65
C PRO A 139 -0.55 14.42 4.87
N GLN A 140 -1.40 15.11 4.12
CA GLN A 140 -2.85 14.90 4.12
C GLN A 140 -3.31 14.77 2.68
N PHE A 141 -4.34 13.96 2.46
CA PHE A 141 -4.99 13.89 1.16
C PHE A 141 -6.51 13.97 1.30
N LEU A 142 -7.13 14.61 0.32
CA LEU A 142 -8.57 14.67 0.16
C LEU A 142 -8.91 14.27 -1.28
N ASP A 143 -9.78 13.29 -1.43
CA ASP A 143 -10.29 12.85 -2.72
C ASP A 143 -11.81 12.92 -2.70
N VAL A 144 -12.40 13.61 -3.68
CA VAL A 144 -13.84 13.74 -3.83
C VAL A 144 -14.24 13.26 -5.21
N ARG A 145 -15.11 12.25 -5.26
CA ARG A 145 -15.60 11.66 -6.51
C ARG A 145 -17.12 11.71 -6.57
N ARG A 146 -17.62 11.99 -7.76
CA ARG A 146 -19.04 11.87 -8.09
C ARG A 146 -19.20 10.81 -9.17
N TYR A 147 -20.02 9.83 -8.93
CA TYR A 147 -20.41 8.83 -9.92
C TYR A 147 -21.63 9.35 -10.71
N LEU A 148 -21.55 9.29 -12.01
CA LEU A 148 -22.62 9.73 -12.94
C LEU A 148 -23.74 8.69 -13.07
#